data_9c34163a02b9eaa27d3492fe3943b2ee
#
_entry.id   9c34163a02b9eaa27d3492fe3943b2ee
#
_cell.length_a   1.000
_cell.length_b   1.000
_cell.length_c   1.000
_cell.angle_alpha   90.00
_cell.angle_beta   90.00
_cell.angle_gamma   90.00
#
_symmetry.space_group_name_H-M   'P 1'
#
loop_
_entity.id
_entity.type
_entity.pdbx_description
1 polymer ?
#
loop_
_entity_poly.entity_id
_entity_poly.type
_entity_poly.pdbx_seq_one_letter_code
_entity_poly.pdbx_strand_id
1 'polypeptide(L)'
;MQALADRLKNYKVEGLTTRPVASGKLVRVVGLTLEATGCRAPIGSLCLVETMSGHMEAEVVGFSGDNLYLMPSEQITGILPGAKVTPLTSEAGLPVGMELLGRVIDGVGNPLDGLGPIYTEHRASFNAEPINPLARKPISEPLDVGLKAINGLLTVGKGQRIGLFAGSGVGKSVTLGMMTRGTTAQVVVVGLIGERGREVKEFIEEILGEDGRRRSVVVAAPADASPLMRLKGCQTALTIAEYFRDQGLDVLLLMDSLTRFAQAQREIALSVGEPPATKGYPPSVFAKLPALVERAGNGSPEQGSITAFFTVLTEGDDLQDPIADASRAILDGHIVLSREMADAGHYPAIDVEKSVSRVMPQITTEEHVLMSKAVRQVLSICXKNQDLVSIGAYKPGTDPAIDGAFTLKPKLDEYLQQRMKESVPYDMCVNMLRNILGG
;
A
#
# COMPACT_ATOMS: atom_id res chain seq x y z
N MET A 1 -1.97 -27.53 -53.44
CA MET A 1 -2.63 -26.21 -53.27
C MET A 1 -4.01 -26.33 -52.63
N GLN A 2 -4.83 -27.30 -53.01
CA GLN A 2 -6.17 -27.51 -52.46
C GLN A 2 -6.15 -27.77 -50.93
N ALA A 3 -5.22 -28.59 -50.46
CA ALA A 3 -5.10 -28.91 -49.03
C ALA A 3 -4.72 -27.69 -48.14
N LEU A 4 -3.95 -26.75 -48.72
CA LEU A 4 -3.60 -25.50 -47.99
C LEU A 4 -4.79 -24.55 -47.94
N ALA A 5 -5.55 -24.45 -49.04
CA ALA A 5 -6.76 -23.63 -49.10
C ALA A 5 -7.82 -24.14 -48.11
N ASP A 6 -7.97 -25.47 -47.99
CA ASP A 6 -8.91 -26.05 -47.03
C ASP A 6 -8.48 -25.87 -45.57
N ARG A 7 -7.17 -25.90 -45.29
CA ARG A 7 -6.64 -25.60 -43.97
C ARG A 7 -6.84 -24.14 -43.61
N LEU A 8 -6.66 -23.22 -44.57
CA LEU A 8 -6.85 -21.78 -44.35
C LEU A 8 -8.33 -21.43 -44.12
N LYS A 9 -9.26 -22.11 -44.79
CA LYS A 9 -10.71 -21.92 -44.58
C LYS A 9 -11.15 -22.28 -43.16
N ASN A 10 -10.47 -23.24 -42.55
CA ASN A 10 -10.80 -23.71 -41.21
C ASN A 10 -10.02 -22.97 -40.11
N TYR A 11 -9.16 -22.02 -40.48
CA TYR A 11 -8.39 -21.23 -39.52
C TYR A 11 -9.25 -20.07 -39.05
N LYS A 12 -9.92 -20.28 -37.94
CA LYS A 12 -10.65 -19.19 -37.26
C LYS A 12 -9.64 -18.36 -36.49
N VAL A 13 -9.36 -17.17 -36.99
CA VAL A 13 -8.56 -16.19 -36.26
C VAL A 13 -9.51 -15.53 -35.26
N GLU A 14 -9.51 -16.02 -34.04
CA GLU A 14 -10.28 -15.40 -32.96
C GLU A 14 -9.60 -14.07 -32.60
N GLY A 15 -10.39 -13.03 -32.42
CA GLY A 15 -9.93 -11.75 -31.94
C GLY A 15 -9.64 -10.68 -32.99
N LEU A 16 -9.80 -10.96 -34.26
CA LEU A 16 -9.73 -9.90 -35.28
C LEU A 16 -11.09 -9.19 -35.39
N THR A 17 -11.20 -8.09 -34.68
CA THR A 17 -12.33 -7.17 -34.91
C THR A 17 -12.00 -6.35 -36.16
N THR A 18 -12.84 -6.48 -37.16
CA THR A 18 -12.70 -5.72 -38.40
C THR A 18 -13.25 -4.28 -38.30
N ARG A 19 -13.54 -3.82 -37.09
CA ARG A 19 -14.01 -2.46 -36.88
C ARG A 19 -12.86 -1.47 -37.13
N PRO A 20 -13.07 -0.48 -38.03
CA PRO A 20 -12.04 0.51 -38.25
C PRO A 20 -11.76 1.32 -36.99
N VAL A 21 -10.49 1.47 -36.67
CA VAL A 21 -10.06 2.28 -35.51
C VAL A 21 -9.71 3.67 -36.05
N ALA A 22 -10.48 4.66 -35.61
CA ALA A 22 -10.22 6.05 -35.96
C ALA A 22 -8.98 6.53 -35.19
N SER A 23 -7.93 6.86 -35.94
CA SER A 23 -6.72 7.48 -35.35
C SER A 23 -6.91 8.99 -35.29
N GLY A 24 -6.42 9.58 -34.24
CA GLY A 24 -6.36 11.01 -34.08
C GLY A 24 -4.97 11.57 -34.29
N LYS A 25 -4.81 12.84 -33.98
CA LYS A 25 -3.52 13.52 -34.04
C LYS A 25 -3.28 14.32 -32.77
N LEU A 26 -2.03 14.39 -32.39
CA LEU A 26 -1.60 15.19 -31.25
C LEU A 26 -1.63 16.68 -31.63
N VAL A 27 -2.31 17.49 -30.83
CA VAL A 27 -2.45 18.93 -31.07
C VAL A 27 -1.68 19.79 -30.08
N ARG A 28 -1.37 19.24 -28.89
CA ARG A 28 -0.72 20.03 -27.84
C ARG A 28 -0.03 19.13 -26.83
N VAL A 29 1.07 19.61 -26.29
CA VAL A 29 1.77 18.98 -25.14
C VAL A 29 1.96 20.08 -24.09
N VAL A 30 1.44 19.88 -22.87
CA VAL A 30 1.60 20.83 -21.77
C VAL A 30 1.96 20.07 -20.51
N GLY A 31 3.18 20.29 -20.03
CA GLY A 31 3.67 19.57 -18.87
C GLY A 31 3.67 18.06 -19.11
N LEU A 32 2.89 17.34 -18.32
CA LEU A 32 2.79 15.87 -18.39
C LEU A 32 1.65 15.39 -19.28
N THR A 33 0.86 16.30 -19.86
CA THR A 33 -0.37 15.97 -20.57
C THR A 33 -0.21 16.15 -22.08
N LEU A 34 -0.64 15.13 -22.82
CA LEU A 34 -0.74 15.15 -24.28
C LEU A 34 -2.21 15.39 -24.64
N GLU A 35 -2.46 16.32 -25.55
CA GLU A 35 -3.82 16.63 -26.01
C GLU A 35 -3.97 16.18 -27.45
N ALA A 36 -4.96 15.31 -27.71
CA ALA A 36 -5.20 14.72 -29.02
C ALA A 36 -6.64 14.97 -29.48
N THR A 37 -6.83 15.07 -30.78
CA THR A 37 -8.14 15.23 -31.38
C THR A 37 -8.34 14.26 -32.53
N GLY A 38 -9.60 14.03 -32.93
CA GLY A 38 -9.93 13.17 -34.08
C GLY A 38 -10.05 11.69 -33.76
N CYS A 39 -9.91 11.30 -32.50
CA CYS A 39 -10.16 9.92 -32.07
C CYS A 39 -10.98 9.94 -30.77
N ARG A 40 -11.59 8.82 -30.44
CA ARG A 40 -12.41 8.67 -29.23
C ARG A 40 -11.95 7.43 -28.46
N ALA A 41 -11.82 7.58 -27.16
CA ALA A 41 -11.44 6.49 -26.26
C ALA A 41 -11.94 6.79 -24.84
N PRO A 42 -12.42 5.79 -24.11
CA PRO A 42 -12.87 6.00 -22.72
C PRO A 42 -11.71 6.39 -21.79
N ILE A 43 -12.05 7.07 -20.71
CA ILE A 43 -11.08 7.35 -19.64
C ILE A 43 -10.57 6.02 -19.08
N GLY A 44 -9.25 5.91 -18.92
CA GLY A 44 -8.58 4.71 -18.46
C GLY A 44 -8.09 3.78 -19.56
N SER A 45 -8.51 4.00 -20.82
CA SER A 45 -8.03 3.20 -21.93
C SER A 45 -6.66 3.69 -22.43
N LEU A 46 -5.94 2.81 -23.13
CA LEU A 46 -4.61 3.11 -23.66
C LEU A 46 -4.68 3.56 -25.12
N CYS A 47 -3.79 4.47 -25.47
CA CYS A 47 -3.55 4.89 -26.85
C CYS A 47 -2.06 4.76 -27.17
N LEU A 48 -1.75 4.43 -28.41
CA LEU A 48 -0.38 4.49 -28.94
C LEU A 48 -0.15 5.86 -29.55
N VAL A 49 0.87 6.56 -29.09
CA VAL A 49 1.30 7.85 -29.62
C VAL A 49 2.58 7.64 -30.41
N GLU A 50 2.60 8.06 -31.68
CA GLU A 50 3.75 7.92 -32.56
C GLU A 50 4.90 8.81 -32.07
N THR A 51 6.12 8.26 -32.07
CA THR A 51 7.34 8.98 -31.71
C THR A 51 8.41 8.75 -32.78
N MET A 52 9.49 9.51 -32.73
CA MET A 52 10.61 9.35 -33.66
C MET A 52 11.25 7.95 -33.59
N SER A 53 11.13 7.26 -32.47
CA SER A 53 11.75 5.95 -32.23
C SER A 53 10.75 4.79 -32.22
N GLY A 54 9.47 5.05 -32.52
CA GLY A 54 8.44 4.02 -32.49
C GLY A 54 7.12 4.53 -31.95
N HIS A 55 6.64 3.91 -30.90
CA HIS A 55 5.37 4.29 -30.25
C HIS A 55 5.55 4.37 -28.74
N MET A 56 4.78 5.27 -28.13
CA MET A 56 4.68 5.42 -26.68
C MET A 56 3.24 5.13 -26.26
N GLU A 57 3.06 4.37 -25.20
CA GLU A 57 1.73 4.15 -24.61
C GLU A 57 1.36 5.30 -23.69
N ALA A 58 0.13 5.79 -23.84
CA ALA A 58 -0.42 6.82 -22.98
C ALA A 58 -1.86 6.48 -22.62
N GLU A 59 -2.23 6.77 -21.38
CA GLU A 59 -3.57 6.49 -20.84
C GLU A 59 -4.44 7.74 -20.98
N VAL A 60 -5.71 7.53 -21.34
CA VAL A 60 -6.71 8.62 -21.38
C VAL A 60 -7.06 8.98 -19.93
N VAL A 61 -6.71 10.21 -19.52
CA VAL A 61 -6.96 10.70 -18.15
C VAL A 61 -8.12 11.72 -18.09
N GLY A 62 -8.62 12.14 -19.25
CA GLY A 62 -9.76 13.06 -19.31
C GLY A 62 -10.06 13.49 -20.73
N PHE A 63 -11.06 14.35 -20.89
CA PHE A 63 -11.41 14.93 -22.20
C PHE A 63 -12.12 16.27 -22.00
N SER A 64 -12.08 17.10 -23.02
CA SER A 64 -12.84 18.36 -23.08
C SER A 64 -13.26 18.61 -24.53
N GLY A 65 -14.58 18.65 -24.77
CA GLY A 65 -15.09 18.70 -26.14
C GLY A 65 -14.65 17.48 -26.93
N ASP A 66 -14.01 17.67 -28.06
CA ASP A 66 -13.50 16.60 -28.92
C ASP A 66 -12.03 16.27 -28.65
N ASN A 67 -11.42 16.89 -27.65
CA ASN A 67 -10.01 16.64 -27.31
C ASN A 67 -9.88 15.64 -26.16
N LEU A 68 -9.03 14.66 -26.34
CA LEU A 68 -8.63 13.71 -25.30
C LEU A 68 -7.37 14.22 -24.61
N TYR A 69 -7.32 14.05 -23.29
CA TYR A 69 -6.11 14.28 -22.50
C TYR A 69 -5.49 12.91 -22.18
N LEU A 70 -4.23 12.76 -22.61
CA LEU A 70 -3.48 11.51 -22.46
C LEU A 70 -2.29 11.77 -21.56
N MET A 71 -1.91 10.76 -20.78
CA MET A 71 -0.73 10.83 -19.94
C MET A 71 0.10 9.56 -20.14
N PRO A 72 1.37 9.66 -20.55
CA PRO A 72 2.23 8.49 -20.69
C PRO A 72 2.75 8.02 -19.33
N SER A 73 3.04 6.73 -19.24
CA SER A 73 3.69 6.15 -18.05
C SER A 73 5.18 6.49 -18.00
N GLU A 74 5.77 6.77 -19.16
CA GLU A 74 7.18 7.08 -19.32
C GLU A 74 7.40 8.57 -19.56
N GLN A 75 8.66 8.99 -19.61
CA GLN A 75 9.01 10.38 -19.93
C GLN A 75 8.65 10.71 -21.39
N ILE A 76 8.13 11.90 -21.59
CA ILE A 76 7.74 12.39 -22.92
C ILE A 76 9.00 12.72 -23.71
N THR A 77 9.33 11.90 -24.70
CA THR A 77 10.49 12.13 -25.59
C THR A 77 10.13 11.75 -27.02
N GLY A 78 10.73 12.46 -27.98
CA GLY A 78 10.63 12.15 -29.39
C GLY A 78 9.24 12.31 -30.02
N ILE A 79 8.36 13.09 -29.39
CA ILE A 79 7.02 13.38 -29.92
C ILE A 79 7.09 14.58 -30.87
N LEU A 80 6.41 14.47 -32.00
CA LEU A 80 6.32 15.56 -32.99
C LEU A 80 4.92 16.16 -33.02
N PRO A 81 4.79 17.44 -33.34
CA PRO A 81 3.46 18.06 -33.57
C PRO A 81 2.69 17.29 -34.64
N GLY A 82 1.45 16.96 -34.36
CA GLY A 82 0.61 16.19 -35.29
C GLY A 82 0.84 14.71 -35.27
N ALA A 83 1.64 14.19 -34.33
CA ALA A 83 1.90 12.76 -34.18
C ALA A 83 0.60 11.94 -34.12
N LYS A 84 0.58 10.78 -34.77
CA LYS A 84 -0.60 9.93 -34.82
C LYS A 84 -0.90 9.35 -33.45
N VAL A 85 -2.19 9.35 -33.06
CA VAL A 85 -2.68 8.78 -31.81
C VAL A 85 -3.70 7.69 -32.15
N THR A 86 -3.44 6.46 -31.76
CA THR A 86 -4.29 5.31 -32.10
C THR A 86 -4.82 4.66 -30.81
N PRO A 87 -6.14 4.74 -30.57
CA PRO A 87 -6.72 4.05 -29.42
C PRO A 87 -6.52 2.52 -29.53
N LEU A 88 -6.17 1.88 -28.41
CA LEU A 88 -6.06 0.43 -28.33
C LEU A 88 -7.43 -0.15 -27.95
N THR A 89 -7.85 -1.21 -28.64
CA THR A 89 -9.14 -1.83 -28.41
C THR A 89 -9.12 -2.91 -27.34
N SER A 90 -7.94 -3.31 -26.90
CA SER A 90 -7.81 -4.30 -25.82
C SER A 90 -7.40 -3.66 -24.51
N GLU A 91 -8.10 -3.97 -23.45
CA GLU A 91 -7.60 -3.69 -22.11
C GLU A 91 -6.40 -4.63 -21.88
N ALA A 92 -5.23 -4.06 -21.81
CA ALA A 92 -4.05 -4.81 -21.42
C ALA A 92 -4.13 -5.07 -19.92
N GLY A 93 -4.70 -6.19 -19.53
CA GLY A 93 -4.75 -6.59 -18.13
C GLY A 93 -3.34 -6.84 -17.58
N LEU A 94 -3.19 -6.74 -16.28
CA LEU A 94 -1.94 -7.04 -15.58
C LEU A 94 -1.68 -8.55 -15.57
N PRO A 95 -0.48 -9.02 -15.96
CA PRO A 95 -0.15 -10.44 -15.77
C PRO A 95 -0.16 -10.80 -14.29
N VAL A 96 -0.86 -11.85 -13.91
CA VAL A 96 -0.95 -12.32 -12.52
C VAL A 96 -0.77 -13.83 -12.45
N GLY A 97 -0.10 -14.28 -11.40
CA GLY A 97 0.16 -15.71 -11.20
C GLY A 97 1.16 -15.92 -10.06
N MET A 98 1.36 -17.19 -9.70
CA MET A 98 2.35 -17.58 -8.70
C MET A 98 3.78 -17.23 -9.17
N GLU A 99 3.98 -17.06 -10.46
CA GLU A 99 5.25 -16.69 -11.08
C GLU A 99 5.73 -15.29 -10.67
N LEU A 100 4.83 -14.48 -10.11
CA LEU A 100 5.19 -13.17 -9.55
C LEU A 100 5.94 -13.26 -8.21
N LEU A 101 5.85 -14.39 -7.51
CA LEU A 101 6.53 -14.54 -6.21
C LEU A 101 8.05 -14.45 -6.39
N GLY A 102 8.68 -13.64 -5.55
CA GLY A 102 10.11 -13.37 -5.62
C GLY A 102 10.50 -12.26 -6.59
N ARG A 103 9.53 -11.71 -7.34
CA ARG A 103 9.81 -10.75 -8.41
C ARG A 103 9.59 -9.30 -7.95
N VAL A 104 10.30 -8.41 -8.62
CA VAL A 104 10.16 -6.96 -8.46
C VAL A 104 9.72 -6.38 -9.81
N ILE A 105 8.59 -5.69 -9.82
CA ILE A 105 7.98 -5.15 -11.04
C ILE A 105 7.68 -3.65 -10.88
N ASP A 106 7.47 -2.97 -12.00
CA ASP A 106 7.02 -1.58 -12.00
C ASP A 106 5.49 -1.48 -11.90
N GLY A 107 4.96 -0.26 -11.97
CA GLY A 107 3.53 0.00 -11.84
C GLY A 107 2.65 -0.56 -12.95
N VAL A 108 3.23 -1.01 -14.06
CA VAL A 108 2.48 -1.62 -15.17
C VAL A 108 2.85 -3.09 -15.40
N GLY A 109 3.65 -3.67 -14.49
CA GLY A 109 3.95 -5.10 -14.49
C GLY A 109 5.25 -5.51 -15.17
N ASN A 110 6.08 -4.56 -15.59
CA ASN A 110 7.38 -4.88 -16.19
C ASN A 110 8.40 -5.25 -15.12
N PRO A 111 9.20 -6.32 -15.32
CA PRO A 111 10.21 -6.71 -14.33
C PRO A 111 11.33 -5.67 -14.21
N LEU A 112 11.73 -5.39 -12.98
CA LEU A 112 12.83 -4.46 -12.63
C LEU A 112 14.05 -5.19 -12.09
N ASP A 113 13.93 -6.49 -11.79
CA ASP A 113 14.92 -7.26 -11.03
C ASP A 113 16.02 -7.89 -11.90
N GLY A 114 15.95 -7.75 -13.21
CA GLY A 114 16.94 -8.33 -14.12
C GLY A 114 16.81 -9.85 -14.30
N LEU A 115 15.74 -10.46 -13.79
CA LEU A 115 15.55 -11.91 -13.85
C LEU A 115 14.77 -12.38 -15.10
N GLY A 116 14.62 -11.48 -16.07
CA GLY A 116 13.96 -11.79 -17.33
C GLY A 116 12.44 -11.64 -17.29
N PRO A 117 11.77 -11.87 -18.41
CA PRO A 117 10.31 -11.69 -18.51
C PRO A 117 9.55 -12.64 -17.59
N ILE A 118 8.36 -12.20 -17.21
CA ILE A 118 7.45 -12.98 -16.36
C ILE A 118 6.32 -13.49 -17.25
N TYR A 119 6.19 -14.81 -17.34
CA TYR A 119 5.16 -15.46 -18.13
C TYR A 119 4.10 -16.02 -17.21
N THR A 120 2.87 -15.52 -17.32
CA THR A 120 1.73 -15.97 -16.53
C THR A 120 0.62 -16.45 -17.45
N GLU A 121 -0.20 -17.37 -16.95
CA GLU A 121 -1.37 -17.87 -17.70
C GLU A 121 -2.58 -16.93 -17.56
N HIS A 122 -2.59 -16.11 -16.53
CA HIS A 122 -3.75 -15.28 -16.18
C HIS A 122 -3.43 -13.81 -16.30
N ARG A 123 -4.47 -13.03 -16.59
CA ARG A 123 -4.41 -11.57 -16.57
C ARG A 123 -5.59 -11.03 -15.75
N ALA A 124 -5.37 -9.99 -14.99
CA ALA A 124 -6.39 -9.35 -14.16
C ALA A 124 -6.60 -7.91 -14.59
N SER A 125 -7.83 -7.43 -14.48
CA SER A 125 -8.14 -6.02 -14.74
C SER A 125 -7.62 -5.14 -13.60
N PHE A 126 -7.09 -3.98 -13.93
CA PHE A 126 -6.74 -2.95 -12.95
C PHE A 126 -7.98 -2.42 -12.22
N ASN A 127 -9.14 -2.54 -12.84
CA ASN A 127 -10.43 -2.03 -12.34
C ASN A 127 -11.32 -3.22 -11.94
N ALA A 128 -10.95 -3.89 -10.84
CA ALA A 128 -11.75 -4.99 -10.32
C ALA A 128 -13.11 -4.47 -9.80
N GLU A 129 -14.15 -5.26 -10.00
CA GLU A 129 -15.47 -4.95 -9.44
C GLU A 129 -15.41 -5.04 -7.91
N PRO A 130 -15.98 -4.06 -7.19
CA PRO A 130 -16.02 -4.12 -5.73
C PRO A 130 -16.81 -5.34 -5.25
N ILE A 131 -16.31 -6.01 -4.22
CA ILE A 131 -17.03 -7.09 -3.58
C ILE A 131 -18.20 -6.48 -2.77
N ASN A 132 -19.37 -7.06 -2.90
CA ASN A 132 -20.53 -6.68 -2.09
C ASN A 132 -20.13 -6.81 -0.60
N PRO A 133 -20.25 -5.75 0.22
CA PRO A 133 -19.86 -5.83 1.63
C PRO A 133 -20.51 -6.96 2.41
N LEU A 134 -21.75 -7.32 2.07
CA LEU A 134 -22.46 -8.40 2.76
C LEU A 134 -21.96 -9.79 2.35
N ALA A 135 -21.22 -9.89 1.25
CA ALA A 135 -20.60 -11.15 0.80
C ALA A 135 -19.23 -11.38 1.44
N ARG A 136 -18.62 -10.35 2.05
CA ARG A 136 -17.31 -10.47 2.68
C ARG A 136 -17.44 -11.22 4.01
N LYS A 137 -16.50 -12.14 4.27
CA LYS A 137 -16.45 -12.78 5.60
C LYS A 137 -15.98 -11.76 6.66
N PRO A 138 -16.47 -11.87 7.90
CA PRO A 138 -16.09 -10.92 8.95
C PRO A 138 -14.64 -11.10 9.38
N ILE A 139 -14.06 -10.07 10.01
CA ILE A 139 -12.74 -10.15 10.63
C ILE A 139 -12.92 -10.88 11.97
N SER A 140 -12.36 -12.09 12.08
CA SER A 140 -12.60 -12.98 13.24
C SER A 140 -11.33 -13.58 13.82
N GLU A 141 -10.19 -13.47 13.14
CA GLU A 141 -8.93 -14.08 13.56
C GLU A 141 -7.80 -13.08 13.58
N PRO A 142 -6.90 -13.14 14.58
CA PRO A 142 -5.70 -12.31 14.53
C PRO A 142 -4.76 -12.75 13.42
N LEU A 143 -4.04 -11.80 12.85
CA LEU A 143 -2.90 -12.05 11.95
C LEU A 143 -1.61 -11.77 12.72
N ASP A 144 -0.77 -12.78 12.82
CA ASP A 144 0.56 -12.63 13.41
C ASP A 144 1.43 -11.82 12.45
N VAL A 145 2.05 -10.75 12.93
CA VAL A 145 2.99 -9.93 12.15
C VAL A 145 4.42 -9.94 12.73
N GLY A 146 4.66 -10.76 13.76
CA GLY A 146 5.99 -10.97 14.32
C GLY A 146 6.51 -9.86 15.21
N LEU A 147 5.70 -8.81 15.47
CA LEU A 147 6.08 -7.64 16.26
C LEU A 147 5.34 -7.63 17.59
N LYS A 148 6.10 -7.64 18.70
CA LYS A 148 5.53 -7.70 20.07
C LYS A 148 4.52 -6.59 20.33
N ALA A 149 4.87 -5.34 19.99
CA ALA A 149 4.00 -4.19 20.24
C ALA A 149 2.68 -4.32 19.46
N ILE A 150 2.71 -4.83 18.24
CA ILE A 150 1.50 -4.99 17.42
C ILE A 150 0.72 -6.21 17.89
N ASN A 151 1.35 -7.39 17.95
CA ASN A 151 0.69 -8.63 18.34
C ASN A 151 0.04 -8.52 19.74
N GLY A 152 0.75 -7.89 20.67
CA GLY A 152 0.31 -7.84 22.08
C GLY A 152 -0.63 -6.70 22.44
N LEU A 153 -0.47 -5.53 21.80
CA LEU A 153 -1.16 -4.32 22.26
C LEU A 153 -2.03 -3.65 21.20
N LEU A 154 -1.83 -4.03 19.92
CA LEU A 154 -2.50 -3.44 18.76
C LEU A 154 -2.92 -4.55 17.78
N THR A 155 -3.35 -5.70 18.30
CA THR A 155 -3.59 -6.92 17.51
C THR A 155 -4.38 -6.62 16.24
N VAL A 156 -3.81 -7.05 15.11
CA VAL A 156 -4.38 -6.85 13.78
C VAL A 156 -5.13 -8.12 13.38
N GLY A 157 -6.31 -7.95 12.78
CA GLY A 157 -7.10 -9.06 12.30
C GLY A 157 -6.88 -9.34 10.81
N LYS A 158 -7.08 -10.60 10.42
CA LYS A 158 -7.07 -10.98 9.00
C LYS A 158 -8.17 -10.23 8.26
N GLY A 159 -7.77 -9.46 7.26
CA GLY A 159 -8.70 -8.61 6.49
C GLY A 159 -8.82 -7.18 7.00
N GLN A 160 -8.08 -6.81 8.04
CA GLN A 160 -8.10 -5.45 8.57
C GLN A 160 -7.30 -4.50 7.69
N ARG A 161 -7.79 -3.27 7.55
CA ARG A 161 -7.11 -2.18 6.86
C ARG A 161 -6.61 -1.19 7.91
N ILE A 162 -5.29 -1.12 8.10
CA ILE A 162 -4.70 -0.32 9.18
C ILE A 162 -3.71 0.70 8.62
N GLY A 163 -3.69 1.90 9.19
CA GLY A 163 -2.75 2.95 8.81
C GLY A 163 -1.47 2.87 9.62
N LEU A 164 -0.32 3.06 8.96
CA LEU A 164 0.97 3.24 9.64
C LEU A 164 1.41 4.67 9.40
N PHE A 165 1.28 5.50 10.42
CA PHE A 165 1.57 6.93 10.36
C PHE A 165 3.01 7.17 10.81
N ALA A 166 3.80 7.82 9.96
CA ALA A 166 5.23 7.95 10.19
C ALA A 166 5.79 9.22 9.55
N GLY A 167 6.62 9.92 10.30
CA GLY A 167 7.49 10.95 9.73
C GLY A 167 8.71 10.34 9.05
N SER A 168 9.60 11.18 8.57
CA SER A 168 10.85 10.74 7.95
C SER A 168 11.82 10.22 9.02
N GLY A 169 12.49 9.11 8.77
CA GLY A 169 13.59 8.62 9.60
C GLY A 169 13.20 7.94 10.90
N VAL A 170 11.94 7.57 11.08
CA VAL A 170 11.47 6.94 12.34
C VAL A 170 11.48 5.40 12.30
N GLY A 171 12.12 4.80 11.29
CA GLY A 171 12.20 3.35 11.19
C GLY A 171 11.03 2.69 10.45
N LYS A 172 10.28 3.44 9.65
CA LYS A 172 9.12 2.94 8.89
C LYS A 172 9.47 1.72 8.05
N SER A 173 10.49 1.82 7.20
CA SER A 173 10.85 0.74 6.27
C SER A 173 11.34 -0.52 7.01
N VAL A 174 12.05 -0.34 8.11
CA VAL A 174 12.50 -1.46 8.96
C VAL A 174 11.27 -2.16 9.58
N THR A 175 10.31 -1.39 10.09
CA THR A 175 9.08 -1.94 10.67
C THR A 175 8.29 -2.75 9.63
N LEU A 176 8.14 -2.20 8.40
CA LEU A 176 7.48 -2.92 7.30
C LEU A 176 8.22 -4.23 6.97
N GLY A 177 9.55 -4.19 6.92
CA GLY A 177 10.37 -5.38 6.67
C GLY A 177 10.24 -6.43 7.75
N MET A 178 10.19 -6.00 9.02
CA MET A 178 9.97 -6.91 10.15
C MET A 178 8.62 -7.64 10.01
N MET A 179 7.57 -6.91 9.62
CA MET A 179 6.23 -7.50 9.40
C MET A 179 6.25 -8.50 8.23
N THR A 180 6.97 -8.19 7.15
CA THR A 180 7.10 -9.09 6.00
C THR A 180 7.74 -10.41 6.39
N ARG A 181 8.82 -10.35 7.19
CA ARG A 181 9.51 -11.56 7.65
C ARG A 181 8.74 -12.33 8.72
N GLY A 182 8.05 -11.60 9.60
CA GLY A 182 7.40 -12.19 10.76
C GLY A 182 5.95 -12.62 10.58
N THR A 183 5.32 -12.24 9.47
CA THR A 183 3.90 -12.56 9.27
C THR A 183 3.66 -14.03 8.97
N THR A 184 2.50 -14.52 9.43
CA THR A 184 1.96 -15.83 9.05
C THR A 184 1.15 -15.78 7.76
N ALA A 185 0.97 -14.62 7.15
CA ALA A 185 0.33 -14.52 5.84
C ALA A 185 1.13 -15.33 4.80
N GLN A 186 0.41 -16.01 3.90
CA GLN A 186 1.03 -16.90 2.92
C GLN A 186 1.75 -16.14 1.82
N VAL A 187 1.26 -14.95 1.46
CA VAL A 187 1.83 -14.09 0.42
C VAL A 187 1.93 -12.67 0.97
N VAL A 188 3.01 -11.99 0.63
CA VAL A 188 3.19 -10.57 0.94
C VAL A 188 3.27 -9.79 -0.37
N VAL A 189 2.49 -8.72 -0.49
CA VAL A 189 2.57 -7.79 -1.62
C VAL A 189 3.04 -6.45 -1.06
N VAL A 190 4.13 -5.91 -1.62
CA VAL A 190 4.70 -4.65 -1.17
C VAL A 190 4.62 -3.63 -2.31
N GLY A 191 3.93 -2.53 -2.09
CA GLY A 191 3.91 -1.39 -3.01
C GLY A 191 4.82 -0.29 -2.48
N LEU A 192 5.94 -0.05 -3.15
CA LEU A 192 6.89 1.03 -2.82
C LEU A 192 6.66 2.18 -3.80
N ILE A 193 5.86 3.16 -3.38
CA ILE A 193 5.32 4.19 -4.26
C ILE A 193 5.88 5.56 -3.86
N GLY A 194 6.66 6.16 -4.75
CA GLY A 194 7.22 7.49 -4.52
C GLY A 194 8.39 7.52 -3.55
N GLU A 195 8.96 6.38 -3.22
CA GLU A 195 10.15 6.29 -2.37
C GLU A 195 11.42 6.52 -3.22
N ARG A 196 12.50 6.97 -2.58
CA ARG A 196 13.77 7.20 -3.30
C ARG A 196 14.33 5.88 -3.83
N GLY A 197 14.92 5.90 -5.02
CA GLY A 197 15.49 4.70 -5.64
C GLY A 197 16.47 3.96 -4.72
N ARG A 198 17.30 4.69 -3.95
CA ARG A 198 18.21 4.09 -2.97
C ARG A 198 17.44 3.32 -1.88
N GLU A 199 16.35 3.90 -1.39
CA GLU A 199 15.53 3.27 -0.34
C GLU A 199 14.79 2.04 -0.85
N VAL A 200 14.36 2.07 -2.12
CA VAL A 200 13.73 0.90 -2.78
C VAL A 200 14.74 -0.25 -2.83
N LYS A 201 15.97 0.02 -3.27
CA LYS A 201 17.02 -0.99 -3.35
C LYS A 201 17.36 -1.56 -1.97
N GLU A 202 17.57 -0.67 -0.99
CA GLU A 202 17.86 -1.05 0.40
C GLU A 202 16.76 -1.92 0.99
N PHE A 203 15.50 -1.58 0.75
CA PHE A 203 14.36 -2.36 1.24
C PHE A 203 14.40 -3.78 0.68
N ILE A 204 14.60 -3.92 -0.63
CA ILE A 204 14.56 -5.21 -1.31
C ILE A 204 15.77 -6.08 -0.91
N GLU A 205 16.97 -5.52 -0.95
CA GLU A 205 18.20 -6.30 -0.74
C GLU A 205 18.56 -6.53 0.73
N GLU A 206 18.37 -5.53 1.58
CA GLU A 206 18.83 -5.59 2.97
C GLU A 206 17.72 -5.82 3.98
N ILE A 207 16.60 -5.10 3.84
CA ILE A 207 15.51 -5.17 4.82
C ILE A 207 14.67 -6.42 4.60
N LEU A 208 14.22 -6.64 3.38
CA LEU A 208 13.42 -7.81 3.00
C LEU A 208 14.27 -9.08 2.98
N GLY A 209 15.40 -9.01 2.32
CA GLY A 209 16.33 -10.12 2.20
C GLY A 209 15.79 -11.24 1.32
N GLU A 210 16.57 -12.29 1.17
CA GLU A 210 16.23 -13.42 0.29
C GLU A 210 14.99 -14.18 0.79
N ASP A 211 14.92 -14.46 2.08
CA ASP A 211 13.81 -15.25 2.64
C ASP A 211 12.47 -14.48 2.57
N GLY A 212 12.48 -13.19 2.90
CA GLY A 212 11.28 -12.36 2.78
C GLY A 212 10.83 -12.21 1.34
N ARG A 213 11.80 -12.10 0.42
CA ARG A 213 11.53 -11.92 -1.01
C ARG A 213 10.84 -13.13 -1.64
N ARG A 214 11.18 -14.36 -1.23
CA ARG A 214 10.64 -15.60 -1.84
C ARG A 214 9.11 -15.68 -1.85
N ARG A 215 8.46 -15.16 -0.83
CA ARG A 215 6.99 -15.18 -0.72
C ARG A 215 6.36 -13.81 -0.94
N SER A 216 7.15 -12.89 -1.51
CA SER A 216 6.71 -11.52 -1.72
C SER A 216 6.68 -11.17 -3.20
N VAL A 217 5.78 -10.24 -3.54
CA VAL A 217 5.80 -9.52 -4.82
C VAL A 217 6.02 -8.06 -4.48
N VAL A 218 7.04 -7.43 -5.08
CA VAL A 218 7.33 -6.02 -4.86
C VAL A 218 6.96 -5.23 -6.10
N VAL A 219 6.10 -4.23 -5.94
CA VAL A 219 5.75 -3.27 -6.99
C VAL A 219 6.45 -1.96 -6.64
N ALA A 220 7.33 -1.48 -7.50
CA ALA A 220 8.12 -0.28 -7.23
C ALA A 220 7.84 0.80 -8.28
N ALA A 221 7.45 1.99 -7.81
CA ALA A 221 7.31 3.19 -8.63
C ALA A 221 8.05 4.30 -7.88
N PRO A 222 9.37 4.49 -8.12
CA PRO A 222 10.17 5.42 -7.33
C PRO A 222 9.75 6.88 -7.48
N ALA A 223 10.38 7.77 -6.72
CA ALA A 223 10.03 9.19 -6.66
C ALA A 223 10.17 9.91 -8.01
N ASP A 224 11.05 9.44 -8.86
CA ASP A 224 11.27 10.00 -10.21
C ASP A 224 10.35 9.39 -11.27
N ALA A 225 9.54 8.41 -10.92
CA ALA A 225 8.53 7.85 -11.82
C ALA A 225 7.41 8.88 -12.07
N SER A 226 6.76 8.78 -13.23
CA SER A 226 5.65 9.68 -13.57
C SER A 226 4.49 9.55 -12.56
N PRO A 227 3.65 10.60 -12.43
CA PRO A 227 2.47 10.48 -11.56
C PRO A 227 1.57 9.30 -11.92
N LEU A 228 1.41 9.03 -13.22
CA LEU A 228 0.59 7.91 -13.67
C LEU A 228 1.22 6.58 -13.25
N MET A 229 2.54 6.42 -13.35
CA MET A 229 3.24 5.21 -12.92
C MET A 229 3.10 4.99 -11.40
N ARG A 230 3.18 6.07 -10.62
CA ARG A 230 2.98 5.99 -9.16
C ARG A 230 1.54 5.60 -8.81
N LEU A 231 0.56 6.17 -9.50
CA LEU A 231 -0.85 5.82 -9.31
C LEU A 231 -1.08 4.35 -9.68
N LYS A 232 -0.58 3.94 -10.84
CA LYS A 232 -0.68 2.55 -11.33
C LYS A 232 0.01 1.56 -10.38
N GLY A 233 1.12 1.94 -9.77
CA GLY A 233 1.83 1.10 -8.81
C GLY A 233 0.93 0.67 -7.65
N CYS A 234 0.14 1.60 -7.11
CA CYS A 234 -0.82 1.29 -6.05
C CYS A 234 -1.91 0.33 -6.56
N GLN A 235 -2.45 0.60 -7.75
CA GLN A 235 -3.48 -0.25 -8.36
C GLN A 235 -2.95 -1.65 -8.66
N THR A 236 -1.73 -1.73 -9.17
CA THR A 236 -1.06 -3.00 -9.47
C THR A 236 -0.84 -3.84 -8.22
N ALA A 237 -0.35 -3.23 -7.13
CA ALA A 237 -0.16 -3.94 -5.87
C ALA A 237 -1.50 -4.52 -5.37
N LEU A 238 -2.58 -3.74 -5.43
CA LEU A 238 -3.92 -4.21 -5.03
C LEU A 238 -4.45 -5.31 -5.95
N THR A 239 -4.28 -5.16 -7.27
CA THR A 239 -4.72 -6.17 -8.25
C THR A 239 -4.03 -7.52 -8.00
N ILE A 240 -2.73 -7.48 -7.69
CA ILE A 240 -1.96 -8.70 -7.36
C ILE A 240 -2.46 -9.30 -6.04
N ALA A 241 -2.68 -8.46 -5.02
CA ALA A 241 -3.21 -8.92 -3.73
C ALA A 241 -4.60 -9.56 -3.89
N GLU A 242 -5.47 -8.94 -4.71
CA GLU A 242 -6.80 -9.48 -5.04
C GLU A 242 -6.72 -10.83 -5.73
N TYR A 243 -5.78 -10.98 -6.68
CA TYR A 243 -5.58 -12.26 -7.34
C TYR A 243 -5.27 -13.37 -6.33
N PHE A 244 -4.32 -13.15 -5.43
CA PHE A 244 -3.95 -14.16 -4.43
C PHE A 244 -5.08 -14.41 -3.43
N ARG A 245 -5.78 -13.36 -2.99
CA ARG A 245 -6.98 -13.51 -2.14
C ARG A 245 -8.02 -14.40 -2.82
N ASP A 246 -8.26 -14.19 -4.11
CA ASP A 246 -9.26 -14.94 -4.87
C ASP A 246 -8.85 -16.41 -5.07
N GLN A 247 -7.54 -16.71 -4.94
CA GLN A 247 -7.02 -18.09 -4.91
C GLN A 247 -7.16 -18.75 -3.52
N GLY A 248 -7.77 -18.07 -2.56
CA GLY A 248 -7.97 -18.60 -1.21
C GLY A 248 -6.82 -18.33 -0.24
N LEU A 249 -5.86 -17.47 -0.60
CA LEU A 249 -4.67 -17.23 0.20
C LEU A 249 -4.85 -16.00 1.12
N ASP A 250 -4.23 -16.04 2.28
CA ASP A 250 -4.13 -14.88 3.17
C ASP A 250 -2.94 -14.03 2.74
N VAL A 251 -3.23 -12.78 2.37
CA VAL A 251 -2.26 -11.82 1.83
C VAL A 251 -2.01 -10.72 2.86
N LEU A 252 -0.74 -10.39 3.09
CA LEU A 252 -0.34 -9.15 3.75
C LEU A 252 0.03 -8.14 2.67
N LEU A 253 -0.69 -7.03 2.60
CA LEU A 253 -0.39 -5.93 1.69
C LEU A 253 0.27 -4.80 2.47
N LEU A 254 1.46 -4.39 2.05
CA LEU A 254 2.16 -3.23 2.59
C LEU A 254 2.21 -2.17 1.51
N MET A 255 1.44 -1.08 1.66
CA MET A 255 1.35 0.00 0.67
C MET A 255 2.07 1.24 1.20
N ASP A 256 3.22 1.53 0.67
CA ASP A 256 4.04 2.68 1.08
C ASP A 256 4.16 3.66 -0.09
N SER A 257 3.32 4.67 -0.23
CA SER A 257 2.37 5.17 0.77
C SER A 257 1.09 5.73 0.16
N LEU A 258 0.02 5.84 0.95
CA LEU A 258 -1.21 6.54 0.55
C LEU A 258 -0.94 8.01 0.24
N THR A 259 -0.01 8.63 0.97
CA THR A 259 0.37 10.03 0.74
C THR A 259 0.90 10.21 -0.68
N ARG A 260 1.74 9.29 -1.16
CA ARG A 260 2.29 9.35 -2.51
C ARG A 260 1.23 9.07 -3.57
N PHE A 261 0.28 8.19 -3.29
CA PHE A 261 -0.90 7.99 -4.15
C PHE A 261 -1.71 9.29 -4.26
N ALA A 262 -1.97 9.94 -3.14
CA ALA A 262 -2.71 11.21 -3.11
C ALA A 262 -1.98 12.31 -3.89
N GLN A 263 -0.66 12.39 -3.74
CA GLN A 263 0.17 13.37 -4.47
C GLN A 263 0.16 13.10 -5.97
N ALA A 264 0.25 11.83 -6.39
CA ALA A 264 0.18 11.45 -7.80
C ALA A 264 -1.19 11.82 -8.41
N GLN A 265 -2.26 11.52 -7.70
CA GLN A 265 -3.62 11.87 -8.13
C GLN A 265 -3.79 13.41 -8.22
N ARG A 266 -3.22 14.14 -7.27
CA ARG A 266 -3.23 15.62 -7.32
C ARG A 266 -2.55 16.13 -8.58
N GLU A 267 -1.36 15.63 -8.90
CA GLU A 267 -0.62 16.05 -10.09
C GLU A 267 -1.43 15.77 -11.37
N ILE A 268 -2.05 14.59 -11.47
CA ILE A 268 -2.87 14.20 -12.63
C ILE A 268 -4.10 15.13 -12.73
N ALA A 269 -4.85 15.28 -11.64
CA ALA A 269 -6.09 16.04 -11.61
C ALA A 269 -5.86 17.53 -11.95
N LEU A 270 -4.82 18.13 -11.37
CA LEU A 270 -4.49 19.53 -11.67
C LEU A 270 -4.07 19.69 -13.13
N SER A 271 -3.38 18.71 -13.71
CA SER A 271 -2.92 18.79 -15.11
C SER A 271 -4.08 18.73 -16.13
N VAL A 272 -5.21 18.14 -15.75
CA VAL A 272 -6.41 18.12 -16.62
C VAL A 272 -7.44 19.19 -16.23
N GLY A 273 -7.07 20.11 -15.33
CA GLY A 273 -7.88 21.29 -15.03
C GLY A 273 -8.83 21.18 -13.86
N GLU A 274 -8.76 20.11 -13.06
CA GLU A 274 -9.57 20.03 -11.83
C GLU A 274 -9.07 21.08 -10.83
N PRO A 275 -9.95 21.91 -10.23
CA PRO A 275 -9.50 22.95 -9.32
C PRO A 275 -9.01 22.38 -7.98
N PRO A 276 -7.97 22.99 -7.39
CA PRO A 276 -7.54 22.60 -6.06
C PRO A 276 -8.56 22.99 -4.99
N ALA A 277 -8.58 22.21 -3.90
CA ALA A 277 -9.46 22.47 -2.77
C ALA A 277 -8.62 22.47 -1.47
N THR A 278 -8.82 21.51 -0.57
CA THR A 278 -8.20 21.48 0.76
C THR A 278 -6.66 21.34 0.67
N LYS A 279 -5.92 22.37 1.10
CA LYS A 279 -4.45 22.42 1.07
C LYS A 279 -3.87 22.02 -0.32
N GLY A 280 -4.55 22.41 -1.39
CA GLY A 280 -4.12 22.15 -2.75
C GLY A 280 -4.52 20.82 -3.34
N TYR A 281 -5.14 19.93 -2.56
CA TYR A 281 -5.62 18.64 -3.07
C TYR A 281 -6.99 18.80 -3.73
N PRO A 282 -7.14 18.37 -4.99
CA PRO A 282 -8.46 18.40 -5.66
C PRO A 282 -9.45 17.39 -5.02
N PRO A 283 -10.76 17.61 -5.20
CA PRO A 283 -11.79 16.70 -4.64
C PRO A 283 -11.63 15.23 -5.05
N SER A 284 -11.13 14.95 -6.26
CA SER A 284 -10.97 13.58 -6.75
C SER A 284 -10.01 12.76 -5.89
N VAL A 285 -9.05 13.40 -5.21
CA VAL A 285 -8.13 12.71 -4.30
C VAL A 285 -8.91 12.06 -3.16
N PHE A 286 -9.82 12.82 -2.56
CA PHE A 286 -10.62 12.35 -1.41
C PHE A 286 -11.68 11.33 -1.80
N ALA A 287 -12.11 11.32 -3.07
CA ALA A 287 -12.99 10.28 -3.60
C ALA A 287 -12.24 8.97 -3.88
N LYS A 288 -11.01 9.06 -4.37
CA LYS A 288 -10.23 7.87 -4.75
C LYS A 288 -9.59 7.14 -3.56
N LEU A 289 -9.29 7.85 -2.47
CA LEU A 289 -8.68 7.21 -1.29
C LEU A 289 -9.57 6.10 -0.70
N PRO A 290 -10.86 6.33 -0.37
CA PRO A 290 -11.69 5.24 0.14
C PRO A 290 -11.89 4.13 -0.90
N ALA A 291 -12.02 4.45 -2.19
CA ALA A 291 -12.16 3.44 -3.24
C ALA A 291 -10.92 2.53 -3.30
N LEU A 292 -9.73 3.09 -3.13
CA LEU A 292 -8.49 2.31 -3.10
C LEU A 292 -8.43 1.40 -1.88
N VAL A 293 -8.69 1.95 -0.69
CA VAL A 293 -8.61 1.23 0.58
C VAL A 293 -9.64 0.10 0.65
N GLU A 294 -10.84 0.31 0.13
CA GLU A 294 -11.93 -0.68 0.15
C GLU A 294 -11.62 -1.94 -0.68
N ARG A 295 -10.66 -1.89 -1.60
CA ARG A 295 -10.23 -3.05 -2.37
C ARG A 295 -9.53 -4.10 -1.50
N ALA A 296 -8.89 -3.69 -0.40
CA ALA A 296 -8.34 -4.61 0.59
C ALA A 296 -9.47 -5.21 1.44
N GLY A 297 -9.11 -6.13 2.33
CA GLY A 297 -10.06 -6.76 3.24
C GLY A 297 -10.35 -8.21 2.90
N ASN A 298 -11.27 -8.79 3.62
CA ASN A 298 -11.67 -10.18 3.42
C ASN A 298 -12.42 -10.36 2.10
N GLY A 299 -12.20 -11.51 1.46
CA GLY A 299 -13.04 -11.97 0.37
C GLY A 299 -14.30 -12.64 0.86
N SER A 300 -14.97 -13.38 -0.03
CA SER A 300 -16.11 -14.24 0.31
C SER A 300 -15.62 -15.43 1.16
N PRO A 301 -16.55 -16.24 1.72
CA PRO A 301 -16.14 -17.40 2.53
C PRO A 301 -15.20 -18.38 1.85
N GLU A 302 -15.24 -18.50 0.52
CA GLU A 302 -14.35 -19.38 -0.25
C GLU A 302 -13.01 -18.74 -0.60
N GLN A 303 -12.90 -17.43 -0.43
CA GLN A 303 -11.69 -16.67 -0.75
C GLN A 303 -10.84 -16.45 0.50
N GLY A 304 -9.63 -15.96 0.31
CA GLY A 304 -8.74 -15.57 1.39
C GLY A 304 -9.00 -14.16 1.90
N SER A 305 -7.92 -13.53 2.35
CA SER A 305 -7.99 -12.20 2.96
C SER A 305 -6.87 -11.31 2.44
N ILE A 306 -7.10 -10.00 2.43
CA ILE A 306 -6.04 -9.00 2.28
C ILE A 306 -6.02 -8.18 3.56
N THR A 307 -5.00 -8.38 4.39
CA THR A 307 -4.72 -7.52 5.53
C THR A 307 -3.76 -6.44 5.06
N ALA A 308 -4.14 -5.19 5.17
CA ALA A 308 -3.39 -4.10 4.56
C ALA A 308 -2.86 -3.12 5.60
N PHE A 309 -1.56 -2.81 5.49
CA PHE A 309 -0.92 -1.68 6.18
C PHE A 309 -0.68 -0.60 5.13
N PHE A 310 -1.41 0.49 5.26
CA PHE A 310 -1.26 1.66 4.41
C PHE A 310 -0.43 2.70 5.16
N THR A 311 0.77 2.99 4.67
CA THR A 311 1.56 4.04 5.32
C THR A 311 1.03 5.41 4.93
N VAL A 312 1.09 6.33 5.88
CA VAL A 312 0.70 7.72 5.71
C VAL A 312 1.86 8.57 6.23
N LEU A 313 2.40 9.41 5.38
CA LEU A 313 3.53 10.28 5.73
C LEU A 313 3.00 11.51 6.48
N THR A 314 3.57 11.78 7.66
CA THR A 314 3.22 12.95 8.46
C THR A 314 4.42 13.87 8.56
N GLU A 315 4.41 14.96 7.78
CA GLU A 315 5.49 15.95 7.82
C GLU A 315 5.42 16.73 9.14
N GLY A 316 6.55 16.78 9.84
CA GLY A 316 6.62 17.47 11.15
C GLY A 316 5.69 16.84 12.20
N ASP A 317 5.37 15.55 12.01
CA ASP A 317 4.46 14.81 12.89
C ASP A 317 3.04 15.43 12.96
N ASP A 318 2.64 16.16 11.89
CA ASP A 318 1.32 16.80 11.79
C ASP A 318 0.25 15.77 11.42
N LEU A 319 -0.50 15.33 12.42
CA LEU A 319 -1.61 14.41 12.23
C LEU A 319 -2.87 15.12 11.68
N GLN A 320 -2.84 16.45 11.54
CA GLN A 320 -3.95 17.24 10.97
C GLN A 320 -3.80 17.49 9.47
N ASP A 321 -2.77 16.92 8.83
CA ASP A 321 -2.65 16.90 7.38
C ASP A 321 -3.93 16.32 6.76
N PRO A 322 -4.48 16.88 5.67
CA PRO A 322 -5.75 16.40 5.10
C PRO A 322 -5.72 14.92 4.69
N ILE A 323 -4.59 14.42 4.20
CA ILE A 323 -4.48 13.02 3.82
C ILE A 323 -4.42 12.11 5.06
N ALA A 324 -3.72 12.56 6.11
CA ALA A 324 -3.67 11.83 7.38
C ALA A 324 -5.08 11.75 8.01
N ASP A 325 -5.80 12.84 8.02
CA ASP A 325 -7.16 12.89 8.59
C ASP A 325 -8.13 12.03 7.77
N ALA A 326 -8.13 12.18 6.44
CA ALA A 326 -8.96 11.37 5.55
C ALA A 326 -8.65 9.88 5.70
N SER A 327 -7.37 9.52 5.82
CA SER A 327 -6.94 8.12 5.98
C SER A 327 -7.46 7.55 7.31
N ARG A 328 -7.35 8.30 8.42
CA ARG A 328 -7.87 7.83 9.71
C ARG A 328 -9.37 7.55 9.67
N ALA A 329 -10.11 8.31 8.90
CA ALA A 329 -11.58 8.17 8.80
C ALA A 329 -11.99 6.88 8.09
N ILE A 330 -11.18 6.38 7.15
CA ILE A 330 -11.54 5.23 6.30
C ILE A 330 -10.86 3.92 6.71
N LEU A 331 -9.94 3.95 7.66
CA LEU A 331 -9.18 2.77 8.10
C LEU A 331 -9.72 2.19 9.41
N ASP A 332 -9.44 0.92 9.66
CA ASP A 332 -9.92 0.15 10.83
C ASP A 332 -8.99 0.28 12.04
N GLY A 333 -8.19 1.32 12.07
CA GLY A 333 -7.22 1.60 13.11
C GLY A 333 -5.96 2.21 12.53
N HIS A 334 -5.05 2.59 13.41
CA HIS A 334 -3.80 3.20 13.00
C HIS A 334 -2.68 2.94 14.01
N ILE A 335 -1.46 2.84 13.51
CA ILE A 335 -0.24 2.71 14.29
C ILE A 335 0.59 3.96 14.01
N VAL A 336 1.05 4.63 15.06
CA VAL A 336 1.85 5.86 14.97
C VAL A 336 3.29 5.52 15.34
N LEU A 337 4.23 5.85 14.45
CA LEU A 337 5.66 5.80 14.76
C LEU A 337 6.10 7.18 15.28
N SER A 338 6.71 7.19 16.46
CA SER A 338 7.10 8.42 17.16
C SER A 338 8.55 8.80 16.88
N ARG A 339 8.76 10.06 16.48
CA ARG A 339 10.09 10.62 16.31
C ARG A 339 10.83 10.65 17.66
N GLU A 340 10.13 11.04 18.71
CA GLU A 340 10.70 11.13 20.06
C GLU A 340 11.27 9.77 20.53
N MET A 341 10.52 8.69 20.28
CA MET A 341 10.99 7.33 20.61
C MET A 341 12.20 6.94 19.74
N ALA A 342 12.15 7.26 18.45
CA ALA A 342 13.25 6.95 17.51
C ALA A 342 14.53 7.71 17.94
N ASP A 343 14.41 8.98 18.29
CA ASP A 343 15.55 9.81 18.74
C ASP A 343 16.13 9.29 20.05
N ALA A 344 15.29 8.67 20.91
CA ALA A 344 15.71 8.02 22.14
C ALA A 344 16.28 6.61 21.91
N GLY A 345 16.34 6.14 20.65
CA GLY A 345 16.85 4.81 20.31
C GLY A 345 15.91 3.66 20.61
N HIS A 346 14.63 3.95 20.83
CA HIS A 346 13.60 2.94 21.12
C HIS A 346 13.02 2.43 19.79
N TYR A 347 13.34 1.22 19.39
CA TYR A 347 12.87 0.62 18.14
C TYR A 347 12.23 -0.75 18.36
N PRO A 348 11.13 -1.08 17.62
CA PRO A 348 10.41 -0.15 16.73
C PRO A 348 9.80 1.02 17.51
N ALA A 349 9.75 2.17 16.88
CA ALA A 349 9.31 3.42 17.55
C ALA A 349 7.77 3.54 17.56
N ILE A 350 7.09 2.46 17.94
CA ILE A 350 5.62 2.38 17.95
C ILE A 350 5.06 3.04 19.21
N ASP A 351 4.35 4.13 19.02
CA ASP A 351 3.67 4.85 20.10
C ASP A 351 2.31 4.17 20.37
N VAL A 352 2.30 3.28 21.34
CA VAL A 352 1.11 2.49 21.69
C VAL A 352 -0.04 3.39 22.16
N GLU A 353 0.27 4.49 22.84
CA GLU A 353 -0.76 5.39 23.36
C GLU A 353 -1.52 6.11 22.26
N LYS A 354 -0.80 6.52 21.18
CA LYS A 354 -1.39 7.20 20.02
C LYS A 354 -1.93 6.25 18.96
N SER A 355 -1.82 4.94 19.20
CA SER A 355 -2.21 3.90 18.24
C SER A 355 -3.45 3.16 18.68
N VAL A 356 -4.23 2.63 17.72
CA VAL A 356 -5.44 1.85 18.02
C VAL A 356 -5.71 0.81 16.93
N SER A 357 -6.06 -0.40 17.34
CA SER A 357 -6.67 -1.40 16.47
C SER A 357 -8.14 -1.52 16.86
N ARG A 358 -9.03 -1.10 15.95
CA ARG A 358 -10.47 -1.08 16.23
C ARG A 358 -11.08 -2.48 16.29
N VAL A 359 -10.42 -3.47 15.69
CA VAL A 359 -10.93 -4.85 15.67
C VAL A 359 -10.35 -5.72 16.79
N MET A 360 -9.33 -5.27 17.51
CA MET A 360 -8.68 -6.07 18.54
C MET A 360 -9.66 -6.68 19.55
N PRO A 361 -10.67 -5.92 20.07
CA PRO A 361 -11.62 -6.51 21.03
C PRO A 361 -12.47 -7.66 20.47
N GLN A 362 -12.64 -7.74 19.15
CA GLN A 362 -13.47 -8.75 18.49
C GLN A 362 -12.70 -10.03 18.18
N ILE A 363 -11.36 -9.95 18.12
CA ILE A 363 -10.51 -11.04 17.63
C ILE A 363 -9.57 -11.61 18.71
N THR A 364 -9.62 -11.06 19.93
CA THR A 364 -8.77 -11.49 21.05
C THR A 364 -9.63 -11.85 22.25
N THR A 365 -9.03 -12.54 23.22
CA THR A 365 -9.74 -12.89 24.46
C THR A 365 -9.95 -11.65 25.34
N GLU A 366 -10.95 -11.69 26.20
CA GLU A 366 -11.21 -10.64 27.18
C GLU A 366 -9.99 -10.36 28.04
N GLU A 367 -9.29 -11.42 28.48
CA GLU A 367 -8.03 -11.32 29.23
C GLU A 367 -7.01 -10.48 28.48
N HIS A 368 -6.80 -10.75 27.19
CA HIS A 368 -5.84 -10.04 26.34
C HIS A 368 -6.20 -8.55 26.22
N VAL A 369 -7.50 -8.26 26.06
CA VAL A 369 -7.98 -6.85 25.99
C VAL A 369 -7.67 -6.15 27.31
N LEU A 370 -7.94 -6.80 28.46
CA LEU A 370 -7.66 -6.22 29.78
C LEU A 370 -6.15 -5.97 29.99
N MET A 371 -5.31 -6.91 29.56
CA MET A 371 -3.85 -6.74 29.63
C MET A 371 -3.39 -5.53 28.80
N SER A 372 -3.91 -5.38 27.58
CA SER A 372 -3.58 -4.24 26.73
C SER A 372 -4.01 -2.92 27.37
N LYS A 373 -5.20 -2.88 27.98
CA LYS A 373 -5.67 -1.69 28.71
C LYS A 373 -4.77 -1.37 29.91
N ALA A 374 -4.37 -2.38 30.67
CA ALA A 374 -3.48 -2.19 31.82
C ALA A 374 -2.13 -1.60 31.40
N VAL A 375 -1.54 -2.12 30.31
CA VAL A 375 -0.28 -1.57 29.77
C VAL A 375 -0.46 -0.10 29.38
N ARG A 376 -1.53 0.21 28.63
CA ARG A 376 -1.80 1.60 28.21
C ARG A 376 -1.94 2.52 29.43
N GLN A 377 -2.59 2.04 30.49
CA GLN A 377 -2.74 2.81 31.74
C GLN A 377 -1.39 3.08 32.39
N VAL A 378 -0.53 2.05 32.48
CA VAL A 378 0.84 2.19 33.02
C VAL A 378 1.63 3.22 32.22
N LEU A 379 1.62 3.09 30.87
CA LEU A 379 2.35 4.02 30.00
C LEU A 379 1.84 5.46 30.17
N SER A 380 0.52 5.63 30.26
CA SER A 380 -0.10 6.95 30.44
C SER A 380 0.25 7.58 31.80
N ILE A 381 0.26 6.80 32.88
CA ILE A 381 0.69 7.27 34.20
C ILE A 381 2.16 7.69 34.11
N CYS A 382 3.00 6.94 33.54
CA CYS A 382 4.41 7.31 33.36
C CYS A 382 4.59 8.59 32.54
N UNK A 383 3.91 8.64 31.50
CA UNK A 383 3.99 9.70 30.75
C UNK A 383 3.62 10.85 31.35
N LYS A 384 2.59 10.99 32.08
CA LYS A 384 2.07 12.21 32.81
C LYS A 384 2.94 12.66 33.98
N ASN A 385 3.62 11.73 34.61
CA ASN A 385 4.39 11.99 35.83
C ASN A 385 5.91 11.99 35.61
N GLN A 386 6.38 11.81 34.39
CA GLN A 386 7.81 11.70 34.07
C GLN A 386 8.59 12.96 34.53
N ASP A 387 8.05 14.14 34.27
CA ASP A 387 8.68 15.39 34.64
C ASP A 387 8.81 15.52 36.16
N LEU A 388 7.74 15.18 36.88
CA LEU A 388 7.74 15.25 38.35
C LEU A 388 8.80 14.32 38.97
N VAL A 389 8.94 13.14 38.40
CA VAL A 389 9.93 12.14 38.83
C VAL A 389 11.35 12.61 38.48
N SER A 390 11.55 13.12 37.26
CA SER A 390 12.89 13.49 36.75
C SER A 390 13.48 14.71 37.51
N ILE A 391 12.63 15.68 37.92
CA ILE A 391 13.10 16.84 38.70
C ILE A 391 13.11 16.57 40.20
N GLY A 392 12.77 15.35 40.64
CA GLY A 392 12.77 14.97 42.06
C GLY A 392 11.61 15.54 42.87
N ALA A 393 10.56 16.02 42.20
CA ALA A 393 9.37 16.57 42.89
C ALA A 393 8.43 15.48 43.39
N TYR A 394 8.53 14.28 42.85
CA TYR A 394 7.75 13.11 43.27
C TYR A 394 8.54 12.30 44.31
N LYS A 395 7.88 11.95 45.40
CA LYS A 395 8.48 11.09 46.43
C LYS A 395 7.87 9.68 46.35
N PRO A 396 8.70 8.64 46.17
CA PRO A 396 8.20 7.24 46.16
C PRO A 396 7.42 6.94 47.47
N GLY A 397 6.33 6.22 47.33
CA GLY A 397 5.43 5.88 48.43
C GLY A 397 4.25 6.85 48.59
N THR A 398 4.21 7.94 47.80
CA THR A 398 3.12 8.93 47.87
C THR A 398 1.86 8.42 47.18
N ASP A 399 2.01 7.75 46.02
CA ASP A 399 0.89 7.25 45.22
C ASP A 399 1.22 5.84 44.68
N PRO A 400 0.52 4.81 45.21
CA PRO A 400 0.80 3.42 44.77
C PRO A 400 0.63 3.19 43.27
N ALA A 401 -0.25 3.94 42.60
CA ALA A 401 -0.46 3.80 41.16
C ALA A 401 0.77 4.30 40.38
N ILE A 402 1.35 5.41 40.79
CA ILE A 402 2.57 5.96 40.17
C ILE A 402 3.76 5.05 40.46
N ASP A 403 3.93 4.60 41.70
CA ASP A 403 5.02 3.69 42.09
C ASP A 403 4.95 2.37 41.29
N GLY A 404 3.75 1.80 41.20
CA GLY A 404 3.52 0.57 40.42
C GLY A 404 3.84 0.75 38.94
N ALA A 405 3.40 1.89 38.38
CA ALA A 405 3.65 2.18 36.96
C ALA A 405 5.15 2.29 36.67
N PHE A 406 5.89 3.03 37.47
CA PHE A 406 7.34 3.20 37.28
C PHE A 406 8.12 1.91 37.55
N THR A 407 7.59 1.02 38.41
CA THR A 407 8.19 -0.33 38.63
C THR A 407 8.04 -1.23 37.40
N LEU A 408 6.87 -1.16 36.72
CA LEU A 408 6.60 -1.98 35.54
C LEU A 408 7.24 -1.40 34.26
N LYS A 409 7.47 -0.09 34.20
CA LYS A 409 7.93 0.62 32.99
C LYS A 409 9.16 -0.02 32.34
N PRO A 410 10.26 -0.36 33.09
CA PRO A 410 11.44 -0.95 32.45
C PRO A 410 11.14 -2.30 31.77
N LYS A 411 10.29 -3.13 32.37
CA LYS A 411 9.91 -4.44 31.77
C LYS A 411 9.08 -4.22 30.51
N LEU A 412 8.19 -3.19 30.53
CA LEU A 412 7.38 -2.86 29.35
C LEU A 412 8.24 -2.27 28.23
N ASP A 413 9.23 -1.44 28.56
CA ASP A 413 10.16 -0.90 27.57
C ASP A 413 10.96 -2.02 26.89
N GLU A 414 11.43 -2.99 27.68
CA GLU A 414 12.11 -4.19 27.14
C GLU A 414 11.18 -5.01 26.24
N TYR A 415 9.92 -5.17 26.64
CA TYR A 415 8.91 -5.84 25.83
C TYR A 415 8.65 -5.11 24.50
N LEU A 416 8.51 -3.79 24.56
CA LEU A 416 8.17 -2.96 23.39
C LEU A 416 9.33 -2.85 22.38
N GLN A 417 10.58 -2.97 22.86
CA GLN A 417 11.75 -2.96 21.98
C GLN A 417 11.96 -4.33 21.35
N GLN A 418 12.39 -4.33 20.09
CA GLN A 418 12.60 -5.56 19.34
C GLN A 418 13.67 -5.32 18.28
N ARG A 419 14.62 -6.24 18.18
CA ARG A 419 15.71 -6.13 17.20
C ARG A 419 15.17 -6.35 15.79
N MET A 420 15.81 -5.72 14.80
CA MET A 420 15.38 -5.75 13.41
C MET A 420 15.18 -7.17 12.85
N LYS A 421 16.03 -8.13 13.25
CA LYS A 421 15.96 -9.52 12.75
C LYS A 421 15.16 -10.44 13.66
N GLU A 422 14.63 -9.91 14.76
CA GLU A 422 13.84 -10.69 15.72
C GLU A 422 12.39 -10.76 15.24
N SER A 423 11.79 -11.95 15.35
CA SER A 423 10.37 -12.16 15.12
C SER A 423 9.83 -12.95 16.31
N VAL A 424 8.72 -12.51 16.89
CA VAL A 424 8.12 -13.14 18.05
C VAL A 424 6.69 -13.55 17.71
N PRO A 425 6.36 -14.86 17.76
CA PRO A 425 5.02 -15.32 17.43
C PRO A 425 3.95 -14.75 18.35
N TYR A 426 2.73 -14.62 17.82
CA TYR A 426 1.58 -14.03 18.52
C TYR A 426 1.38 -14.58 19.92
N ASP A 427 1.30 -15.91 20.06
CA ASP A 427 1.05 -16.56 21.37
C ASP A 427 2.16 -16.25 22.38
N MET A 428 3.41 -16.18 21.89
CA MET A 428 4.55 -15.84 22.74
C MET A 428 4.47 -14.39 23.21
N CYS A 429 4.04 -13.46 22.33
CA CYS A 429 3.85 -12.05 22.69
C CYS A 429 2.82 -11.90 23.81
N VAL A 430 1.71 -12.61 23.71
CA VAL A 430 0.62 -12.58 24.72
C VAL A 430 1.12 -13.18 26.05
N ASN A 431 1.84 -14.31 26.00
CA ASN A 431 2.38 -14.95 27.20
C ASN A 431 3.43 -14.07 27.92
N MET A 432 4.29 -13.42 27.15
CA MET A 432 5.28 -12.47 27.73
C MET A 432 4.55 -11.33 28.46
N LEU A 433 3.49 -10.80 27.83
CA LEU A 433 2.69 -9.73 28.44
C LEU A 433 2.02 -10.20 29.74
N ARG A 434 1.46 -11.42 29.72
CA ARG A 434 0.85 -12.03 30.93
C ARG A 434 1.87 -12.13 32.06
N ASN A 435 3.10 -12.56 31.76
CA ASN A 435 4.15 -12.71 32.77
C ASN A 435 4.59 -11.36 33.35
N ILE A 436 4.63 -10.31 32.53
CA ILE A 436 5.00 -8.96 32.99
C ILE A 436 3.94 -8.42 33.98
N LEU A 437 2.65 -8.62 33.65
CA LEU A 437 1.54 -8.08 34.45
C LEU A 437 1.14 -8.98 35.62
N GLY A 438 1.43 -10.26 35.57
CA GLY A 438 1.08 -11.25 36.60
C GLY A 438 2.16 -11.52 37.62
N GLY A 439 3.38 -10.98 37.42
CA GLY A 439 4.50 -11.06 38.37
C GLY A 439 4.53 -9.84 39.31
#